data_f7edd9008575cb3639135e9950a8708e
#
_entry.id   f7edd9008575cb3639135e9950a8708e
#
_cell.length_a   1.000
_cell.length_b   1.000
_cell.length_c   1.000
_cell.angle_alpha   90.00
_cell.angle_beta   90.00
_cell.angle_gamma   90.00
#
_symmetry.space_group_name_H-M   'P 1'
#
loop_
_entity.id
_entity.type
_entity.pdbx_description
1 polymer ?
#
loop_
_entity_poly.entity_id
_entity_poly.type
_entity_poly.pdbx_seq_one_letter_code
_entity_poly.pdbx_strand_id
1 'polypeptide(L)'
;MKTLVKMIVVVSALSSLAMAAEVDRREDRQQARIAEGVQSGQLTAGETARIEHREQQIDNQVQAERAANGGHLTGAERAQVNREQNRVSRRIYAAKHNARHQ
;
A
#
# COMPACT_ATOMS: atom_id res chain seq x y z
N MET A 1 7.05 -11.11 -36.65
CA MET A 1 6.22 -10.04 -36.08
C MET A 1 5.28 -10.54 -34.98
N LYS A 2 4.48 -11.61 -35.21
CA LYS A 2 3.57 -12.14 -34.19
C LYS A 2 4.31 -12.61 -32.92
N THR A 3 5.51 -13.17 -33.05
CA THR A 3 6.32 -13.65 -31.92
C THR A 3 6.84 -12.49 -31.04
N LEU A 4 7.24 -11.37 -31.66
CA LEU A 4 7.72 -10.18 -30.94
C LEU A 4 6.59 -9.53 -30.11
N VAL A 5 5.37 -9.46 -30.68
CA VAL A 5 4.21 -8.91 -29.97
C VAL A 5 3.88 -9.74 -28.75
N LYS A 6 3.93 -11.08 -28.86
CA LYS A 6 3.70 -11.98 -27.72
C LYS A 6 4.73 -11.82 -26.61
N MET A 7 6.01 -11.63 -26.96
CA MET A 7 7.06 -11.40 -25.97
C MET A 7 6.87 -10.10 -25.20
N ILE A 8 6.46 -9.03 -25.88
CA ILE A 8 6.20 -7.73 -25.25
C ILE A 8 5.06 -7.84 -24.24
N VAL A 9 3.99 -8.56 -24.58
CA VAL A 9 2.84 -8.75 -23.69
C VAL A 9 3.24 -9.54 -22.45
N VAL A 10 4.07 -10.59 -22.60
CA VAL A 10 4.55 -11.39 -21.47
C VAL A 10 5.40 -10.55 -20.51
N VAL A 11 6.31 -9.74 -21.04
CA VAL A 11 7.17 -8.87 -20.22
C VAL A 11 6.33 -7.86 -19.45
N SER A 12 5.32 -7.25 -20.09
CA SER A 12 4.42 -6.29 -19.43
C SER A 12 3.63 -6.95 -18.31
N ALA A 13 3.14 -8.17 -18.51
CA ALA A 13 2.39 -8.90 -17.50
C ALA A 13 3.25 -9.23 -16.28
N LEU A 14 4.49 -9.67 -16.49
CA LEU A 14 5.44 -9.95 -15.39
C LEU A 14 5.77 -8.70 -14.58
N SER A 15 6.00 -7.57 -15.25
CA SER A 15 6.26 -6.29 -14.58
C SER A 15 5.07 -5.85 -13.73
N SER A 16 3.85 -5.99 -14.24
CA SER A 16 2.62 -5.62 -13.51
C SER A 16 2.43 -6.49 -12.26
N LEU A 17 2.70 -7.79 -12.35
CA LEU A 17 2.61 -8.70 -11.20
C LEU A 17 3.64 -8.36 -10.13
N ALA A 18 4.88 -8.05 -10.52
CA ALA A 18 5.93 -7.65 -9.58
C ALA A 18 5.57 -6.39 -8.81
N MET A 19 4.99 -5.39 -9.50
CA MET A 19 4.55 -4.13 -8.90
C MET A 19 3.37 -4.33 -7.95
N ALA A 20 2.41 -5.18 -8.31
CA ALA A 20 1.28 -5.51 -7.45
C ALA A 20 1.76 -6.20 -6.17
N ALA A 21 2.70 -7.14 -6.28
CA ALA A 21 3.27 -7.83 -5.13
C ALA A 21 4.04 -6.86 -4.21
N GLU A 22 4.71 -5.86 -4.75
CA GLU A 22 5.42 -4.85 -3.97
C GLU A 22 4.45 -4.00 -3.13
N VAL A 23 3.33 -3.55 -3.73
CA VAL A 23 2.30 -2.80 -3.02
C VAL A 23 1.72 -3.65 -1.89
N ASP A 24 1.40 -4.90 -2.15
CA ASP A 24 0.82 -5.81 -1.16
C ASP A 24 1.80 -6.08 -0.01
N ARG A 25 3.09 -6.30 -0.30
CA ARG A 25 4.12 -6.48 0.74
C ARG A 25 4.28 -5.23 1.61
N ARG A 26 4.17 -4.05 1.02
CA ARG A 26 4.26 -2.80 1.77
C ARG A 26 3.08 -2.65 2.72
N GLU A 27 1.88 -2.99 2.28
CA GLU A 27 0.69 -2.99 3.14
C GLU A 27 0.85 -3.96 4.30
N ASP A 28 1.37 -5.16 4.05
CA ASP A 28 1.63 -6.16 5.10
C ASP A 28 2.61 -5.62 6.14
N ARG A 29 3.69 -4.96 5.71
CA ARG A 29 4.65 -4.36 6.64
C ARG A 29 4.03 -3.24 7.46
N GLN A 30 3.17 -2.43 6.87
CA GLN A 30 2.46 -1.36 7.59
C GLN A 30 1.51 -1.94 8.61
N GLN A 31 0.76 -2.98 8.28
CA GLN A 31 -0.13 -3.67 9.22
C GLN A 31 0.64 -4.29 10.39
N ALA A 32 1.80 -4.89 10.13
CA ALA A 32 2.66 -5.42 11.18
C ALA A 32 3.15 -4.32 12.14
N ARG A 33 3.50 -3.16 11.62
CA ARG A 33 3.92 -2.00 12.43
C ARG A 33 2.78 -1.46 13.28
N ILE A 34 1.57 -1.43 12.74
CA ILE A 34 0.38 -1.01 13.48
C ILE A 34 0.12 -1.98 14.63
N ALA A 35 0.13 -3.29 14.35
CA ALA A 35 -0.09 -4.32 15.36
C ALA A 35 0.96 -4.22 16.49
N GLU A 36 2.22 -4.04 16.16
CA GLU A 36 3.29 -3.85 17.13
C GLU A 36 3.06 -2.60 17.98
N GLY A 37 2.63 -1.49 17.33
CA GLY A 37 2.32 -0.26 18.03
C GLY A 37 1.18 -0.39 19.02
N VAL A 38 0.15 -1.15 18.67
CA VAL A 38 -0.99 -1.44 19.55
C VAL A 38 -0.53 -2.30 20.73
N GLN A 39 0.21 -3.37 20.48
CA GLN A 39 0.70 -4.28 21.52
C GLN A 39 1.63 -3.58 22.51
N SER A 40 2.49 -2.70 22.03
CA SER A 40 3.45 -1.97 22.87
C SER A 40 2.84 -0.77 23.59
N GLY A 41 1.61 -0.40 23.26
CA GLY A 41 0.97 0.79 23.80
C GLY A 41 1.45 2.10 23.17
N GLN A 42 2.25 2.04 22.10
CA GLN A 42 2.74 3.23 21.42
C GLN A 42 1.66 3.89 20.55
N LEU A 43 0.64 3.14 20.15
CA LEU A 43 -0.51 3.67 19.41
C LEU A 43 -1.74 3.67 20.31
N THR A 44 -2.42 4.81 20.37
CA THR A 44 -3.72 4.90 21.04
C THR A 44 -4.80 4.27 20.16
N ALA A 45 -5.96 3.96 20.73
CA ALA A 45 -7.09 3.45 19.98
C ALA A 45 -7.56 4.43 18.89
N GLY A 46 -7.57 5.73 19.18
CA GLY A 46 -7.94 6.75 18.21
C GLY A 46 -6.95 6.88 17.06
N GLU A 47 -5.65 6.83 17.37
CA GLU A 47 -4.59 6.85 16.35
C GLU A 47 -4.68 5.62 15.45
N THR A 48 -4.88 4.45 16.05
CA THR A 48 -5.03 3.19 15.32
C THR A 48 -6.23 3.25 14.37
N ALA A 49 -7.37 3.72 14.86
CA ALA A 49 -8.59 3.82 14.04
C ALA A 49 -8.37 4.75 12.83
N ARG A 50 -7.70 5.88 13.01
CA ARG A 50 -7.43 6.82 11.91
C ARG A 50 -6.47 6.23 10.89
N ILE A 51 -5.44 5.53 11.34
CA ILE A 51 -4.46 4.86 10.47
C ILE A 51 -5.15 3.75 9.66
N GLU A 52 -5.93 2.90 10.34
CA GLU A 52 -6.66 1.81 9.69
C GLU A 52 -7.66 2.33 8.66
N HIS A 53 -8.34 3.42 8.96
CA HIS A 53 -9.27 4.05 8.02
C HIS A 53 -8.55 4.51 6.75
N ARG A 54 -7.40 5.14 6.90
CA ARG A 54 -6.59 5.59 5.76
C ARG A 54 -6.06 4.41 4.95
N GLU A 55 -5.61 3.35 5.61
CA GLU A 55 -5.18 2.11 4.95
C GLU A 55 -6.31 1.51 4.12
N GLN A 56 -7.53 1.50 4.66
CA GLN A 56 -8.69 0.97 3.95
C GLN A 56 -9.06 1.82 2.73
N GLN A 57 -8.93 3.14 2.84
CA GLN A 57 -9.14 4.02 1.69
C GLN A 57 -8.16 3.72 0.55
N ILE A 58 -6.88 3.53 0.89
CA ILE A 58 -5.85 3.18 -0.09
C ILE A 58 -6.15 1.81 -0.71
N ASP A 59 -6.51 0.83 0.09
CA ASP A 59 -6.86 -0.51 -0.37
C ASP A 59 -8.02 -0.48 -1.37
N ASN A 60 -9.08 0.24 -1.04
CA ASN A 60 -10.25 0.39 -1.91
C ASN A 60 -9.87 1.07 -3.22
N GLN A 61 -9.02 2.08 -3.16
CA GLN A 61 -8.50 2.78 -4.35
C GLN A 61 -7.69 1.83 -5.22
N VAL A 62 -6.78 1.07 -4.64
CA VAL A 62 -5.94 0.11 -5.37
C VAL A 62 -6.80 -0.95 -6.07
N GLN A 63 -7.80 -1.50 -5.35
CA GLN A 63 -8.69 -2.49 -5.92
C GLN A 63 -9.51 -1.93 -7.10
N ALA A 64 -10.03 -0.72 -6.95
CA ALA A 64 -10.81 -0.07 -8.00
C ALA A 64 -9.94 0.23 -9.24
N GLU A 65 -8.73 0.72 -9.02
CA GLU A 65 -7.80 1.05 -10.11
C GLU A 65 -7.33 -0.22 -10.83
N ARG A 66 -7.03 -1.29 -10.10
CA ARG A 66 -6.67 -2.59 -10.69
C ARG A 66 -7.83 -3.15 -11.51
N ALA A 67 -9.05 -3.07 -11.01
CA ALA A 67 -10.23 -3.54 -11.74
C ALA A 67 -10.44 -2.77 -13.04
N ALA A 68 -10.17 -1.46 -13.05
CA ALA A 68 -10.30 -0.63 -14.24
C ALA A 68 -9.19 -0.89 -15.27
N ASN A 69 -8.03 -1.41 -14.85
CA ASN A 69 -6.84 -1.55 -15.70
C ASN A 69 -6.42 -3.01 -15.92
N GLY A 70 -7.34 -3.96 -15.82
CA GLY A 70 -7.03 -5.36 -16.09
C GLY A 70 -6.17 -6.03 -15.03
N GLY A 71 -6.26 -5.63 -13.79
CA GLY A 71 -5.57 -6.25 -12.67
C GLY A 71 -4.27 -5.58 -12.25
N HIS A 72 -3.94 -4.42 -12.80
CA HIS A 72 -2.71 -3.70 -12.46
C HIS A 72 -2.94 -2.20 -12.32
N LEU A 73 -1.98 -1.52 -11.72
CA LEU A 73 -1.97 -0.06 -11.61
C LEU A 73 -1.18 0.53 -12.78
N THR A 74 -1.60 1.69 -13.28
CA THR A 74 -0.80 2.48 -14.21
C THR A 74 0.42 3.05 -13.47
N GLY A 75 1.41 3.54 -14.23
CA GLY A 75 2.59 4.18 -13.63
C GLY A 75 2.24 5.38 -12.77
N ALA A 76 1.31 6.21 -13.22
CA ALA A 76 0.85 7.38 -12.47
C ALA A 76 0.09 6.99 -11.20
N GLU A 77 -0.78 5.99 -11.28
CA GLU A 77 -1.55 5.48 -10.13
C GLU A 77 -0.61 4.87 -9.09
N ARG A 78 0.37 4.09 -9.53
CA ARG A 78 1.37 3.51 -8.64
C ARG A 78 2.17 4.58 -7.90
N ALA A 79 2.58 5.63 -8.61
CA ALA A 79 3.28 6.75 -7.98
C ALA A 79 2.42 7.44 -6.93
N GLN A 80 1.13 7.61 -7.20
CA GLN A 80 0.18 8.18 -6.25
C GLN A 80 0.00 7.28 -5.03
N VAL A 81 -0.20 5.99 -5.22
CA VAL A 81 -0.32 5.01 -4.13
C VAL A 81 0.94 5.02 -3.27
N ASN A 82 2.12 5.05 -3.88
CA ASN A 82 3.38 5.13 -3.14
C ASN A 82 3.45 6.40 -2.28
N ARG A 83 3.01 7.54 -2.78
CA ARG A 83 2.96 8.78 -1.99
C ARG A 83 1.99 8.66 -0.82
N GLU A 84 0.84 8.05 -1.03
CA GLU A 84 -0.17 7.85 0.02
C GLU A 84 0.34 6.90 1.09
N GLN A 85 0.96 5.80 0.70
CA GLN A 85 1.57 4.84 1.63
C GLN A 85 2.74 5.46 2.39
N ASN A 86 3.52 6.33 1.75
CA ASN A 86 4.59 7.08 2.42
C ASN A 86 4.02 7.99 3.50
N ARG A 87 2.90 8.65 3.25
CA ARG A 87 2.23 9.49 4.24
C ARG A 87 1.73 8.66 5.41
N VAL A 88 1.14 7.49 5.16
CA VAL A 88 0.71 6.58 6.21
C VAL A 88 1.90 6.10 7.04
N SER A 89 3.00 5.71 6.40
CA SER A 89 4.23 5.32 7.10
C SER A 89 4.73 6.39 8.04
N ARG A 90 4.75 7.65 7.57
CA ARG A 90 5.16 8.78 8.42
C ARG A 90 4.19 9.00 9.57
N ARG A 91 2.90 8.82 9.34
CA ARG A 91 1.87 8.94 10.37
C ARG A 91 2.02 7.86 11.44
N ILE A 92 2.28 6.62 11.03
CA ILE A 92 2.54 5.51 11.96
C ILE A 92 3.77 5.84 12.81
N TYR A 93 4.85 6.26 12.17
CA TYR A 93 6.08 6.63 12.87
C TYR A 93 5.84 7.75 13.89
N ALA A 94 5.19 8.82 13.45
CA ALA A 94 4.91 9.98 14.32
C ALA A 94 4.01 9.58 15.49
N ALA A 95 2.98 8.78 15.26
CA ALA A 95 2.07 8.33 16.30
C ALA A 95 2.78 7.45 17.32
N LYS A 96 3.68 6.56 16.88
CA LYS A 96 4.45 5.67 17.77
C LYS A 96 5.51 6.43 18.59
N HIS A 97 5.96 7.58 18.12
CA HIS A 97 7.06 8.35 18.73
C HIS A 97 6.60 9.66 19.38
N ASN A 98 5.29 9.93 19.43
CA ASN A 98 4.77 11.11 20.11
C ASN A 98 4.59 10.84 21.60
N ALA A 99 4.18 11.89 22.35
CA ALA A 99 4.00 11.79 23.79
C ALA A 99 2.67 11.14 24.19
N ARG A 100 1.77 10.83 23.23
CA ARG A 100 0.48 10.23 23.51
C ARG A 100 0.59 8.72 23.41
N HIS A 101 0.54 8.06 24.56
CA HIS A 101 0.58 6.60 24.66
C HIS A 101 -0.67 6.11 25.40
N GLN A 102 -0.97 4.85 25.20
CA GLN A 102 -2.04 4.17 25.94
C GLN A 102 -1.74 4.07 27.43
#